data_727139922ec46b0adb7cb363ec9a1213
#
_entry.id   727139922ec46b0adb7cb363ec9a1213
#
_cell.length_a   1.000
_cell.length_b   1.000
_cell.length_c   1.000
_cell.angle_alpha   90.00
_cell.angle_beta   90.00
_cell.angle_gamma   90.00
#
_symmetry.space_group_name_H-M   'P 1'
#
loop_
_entity.id
_entity.type
_entity.pdbx_description
1 polymer ?
#
loop_
_entity_poly.entity_id
_entity_poly.type
_entity_poly.pdbx_seq_one_letter_code
_entity_poly.pdbx_strand_id
1 'polypeptide(L)'
;MNLVQYLIYFSDHALADPGKYIQPGHNGQYNDPETPVRNYGHWLVTFSKCFELTGKQIYLNKIKELAEYLISDDARPYGYSFHHRSKDRKDRCNGLIGLAWTFEALAHASLVTGNPKYVKLAEEVFIQHQFNPECGLWNRLEIEGSTLSIDNTFNHQLWFAACASLLNTP
;
A
#
# COMPACT_ATOMS: atom_id res chain seq x y z
N MET A 1 24.08 -14.86 11.18
CA MET A 1 22.90 -13.99 11.31
C MET A 1 21.70 -14.75 10.76
N ASN A 2 20.63 -14.91 11.52
CA ASN A 2 19.40 -15.52 11.05
C ASN A 2 18.52 -14.50 10.27
N LEU A 3 17.44 -14.98 9.65
CA LEU A 3 16.58 -14.13 8.81
C LEU A 3 15.99 -12.92 9.57
N VAL A 4 15.57 -13.10 10.82
CA VAL A 4 15.03 -12.02 11.67
C VAL A 4 16.09 -10.95 11.95
N GLN A 5 17.30 -11.37 12.31
CA GLN A 5 18.42 -10.45 12.53
C GLN A 5 18.78 -9.68 11.26
N TYR A 6 18.72 -10.34 10.09
CA TYR A 6 18.97 -9.69 8.81
C TYR A 6 17.89 -8.65 8.49
N LEU A 7 16.61 -8.99 8.70
CA LEU A 7 15.49 -8.05 8.50
C LEU A 7 15.67 -6.79 9.36
N ILE A 8 15.95 -6.97 10.65
CA ILE A 8 16.15 -5.85 11.59
C ILE A 8 17.36 -5.01 11.18
N TYR A 9 18.49 -5.64 10.88
CA TYR A 9 19.71 -4.96 10.44
C TYR A 9 19.47 -4.11 9.19
N PHE A 10 18.81 -4.67 8.16
CA PHE A 10 18.51 -3.95 6.94
C PHE A 10 17.52 -2.80 7.18
N SER A 11 16.52 -3.00 8.03
CA SER A 11 15.53 -1.99 8.38
C SER A 11 16.14 -0.83 9.18
N ASP A 12 17.06 -1.11 10.11
CA ASP A 12 17.81 -0.08 10.84
C ASP A 12 18.66 0.76 9.87
N HIS A 13 19.27 0.14 8.85
CA HIS A 13 20.01 0.86 7.79
C HIS A 13 19.11 1.74 6.93
N ALA A 14 17.92 1.25 6.58
CA ALA A 14 16.96 2.03 5.81
C ALA A 14 16.44 3.25 6.59
N LEU A 15 16.28 3.13 7.91
CA LEU A 15 15.94 4.27 8.77
C LEU A 15 17.09 5.27 8.92
N ALA A 16 18.33 4.81 8.90
CA ALA A 16 19.50 5.69 8.99
C ALA A 16 19.73 6.52 7.71
N ASP A 17 19.34 5.98 6.55
CA ASP A 17 19.46 6.67 5.26
C ASP A 17 18.16 6.50 4.43
N PRO A 18 17.06 7.16 4.85
CA PRO A 18 15.77 7.03 4.18
C PRO A 18 15.79 7.59 2.75
N GLY A 19 16.64 8.58 2.47
CA GLY A 19 16.83 9.16 1.15
C GLY A 19 17.36 8.15 0.13
N LYS A 20 18.05 7.12 0.58
CA LYS A 20 18.58 6.06 -0.29
C LYS A 20 17.62 4.86 -0.43
N TYR A 21 16.97 4.47 0.66
CA TYR A 21 16.26 3.19 0.71
C TYR A 21 14.74 3.30 0.65
N ILE A 22 14.15 4.43 1.10
CA ILE A 22 12.70 4.60 1.22
C ILE A 22 12.13 5.44 0.06
N GLN A 23 12.97 6.13 -0.69
CA GLN A 23 12.56 6.96 -1.82
C GLN A 23 11.81 6.17 -2.91
N PRO A 24 10.86 6.82 -3.62
CA PRO A 24 10.26 6.22 -4.79
C PRO A 24 11.31 5.92 -5.84
N GLY A 25 11.16 4.79 -6.51
CA GLY A 25 12.03 4.37 -7.59
C GLY A 25 11.27 4.30 -8.91
N HIS A 26 11.51 3.23 -9.60
CA HIS A 26 10.80 2.86 -10.83
C HIS A 26 10.44 1.37 -10.79
N ASN A 27 9.46 1.00 -11.59
CA ASN A 27 9.00 -0.39 -11.65
C ASN A 27 9.97 -1.27 -12.45
N GLY A 28 11.06 -1.70 -11.81
CA GLY A 28 12.00 -2.71 -12.32
C GLY A 28 12.33 -2.56 -13.80
N GLN A 29 12.16 -3.64 -14.54
CA GLN A 29 12.45 -3.70 -15.99
C GLN A 29 11.60 -2.75 -16.86
N TYR A 30 10.44 -2.32 -16.37
CA TYR A 30 9.55 -1.41 -17.12
C TYR A 30 9.95 0.05 -16.98
N ASN A 31 10.80 0.36 -16.02
CA ASN A 31 11.28 1.72 -15.72
C ASN A 31 10.14 2.75 -15.60
N ASP A 32 8.99 2.32 -15.06
CA ASP A 32 7.85 3.19 -14.83
C ASP A 32 8.12 4.06 -13.61
N PRO A 33 8.08 5.39 -13.71
CA PRO A 33 8.26 6.25 -12.54
C PRO A 33 7.12 6.02 -11.55
N GLU A 34 7.49 5.81 -10.29
CA GLU A 34 6.56 5.56 -9.19
C GLU A 34 6.50 6.77 -8.26
N THR A 35 5.36 6.90 -7.58
CA THR A 35 5.20 7.82 -6.46
C THR A 35 5.67 7.14 -5.17
N PRO A 36 5.78 7.87 -4.04
CA PRO A 36 6.12 7.26 -2.76
C PRO A 36 5.15 6.18 -2.28
N VAL A 37 3.89 6.17 -2.74
CA VAL A 37 2.80 5.30 -2.25
C VAL A 37 3.22 3.84 -2.18
N ARG A 38 3.80 3.30 -3.27
CA ARG A 38 4.22 1.90 -3.30
C ARG A 38 5.29 1.59 -2.28
N ASN A 39 6.40 2.32 -2.32
CA ASN A 39 7.52 2.06 -1.42
C ASN A 39 7.15 2.29 0.04
N TYR A 40 6.37 3.32 0.33
CA TYR A 40 5.88 3.58 1.68
C TYR A 40 4.98 2.46 2.20
N GLY A 41 4.11 1.91 1.36
CA GLY A 41 3.31 0.74 1.71
C GLY A 41 4.18 -0.47 2.10
N HIS A 42 5.14 -0.84 1.27
CA HIS A 42 6.03 -1.98 1.55
C HIS A 42 6.92 -1.77 2.79
N TRP A 43 7.47 -0.57 2.96
CA TRP A 43 8.26 -0.25 4.14
C TRP A 43 7.41 -0.22 5.42
N LEU A 44 6.17 0.25 5.34
CA LEU A 44 5.26 0.24 6.48
C LEU A 44 5.01 -1.18 6.98
N VAL A 45 4.70 -2.13 6.09
CA VAL A 45 4.54 -3.55 6.46
C VAL A 45 5.84 -4.10 7.07
N THR A 46 6.98 -3.79 6.46
CA THR A 46 8.30 -4.20 6.95
C THR A 46 8.58 -3.66 8.36
N PHE A 47 8.36 -2.36 8.59
CA PHE A 47 8.56 -1.75 9.91
C PHE A 47 7.54 -2.23 10.95
N SER A 48 6.32 -2.54 10.53
CA SER A 48 5.32 -3.16 11.42
C SER A 48 5.84 -4.49 11.95
N LYS A 49 6.42 -5.31 11.08
CA LYS A 49 7.05 -6.56 11.50
C LYS A 49 8.26 -6.36 12.41
N CYS A 50 9.10 -5.37 12.12
CA CYS A 50 10.22 -5.02 12.99
C CYS A 50 9.76 -4.53 14.36
N PHE A 51 8.68 -3.75 14.42
CA PHE A 51 8.10 -3.30 15.67
C PHE A 51 7.54 -4.45 16.50
N GLU A 52 6.78 -5.36 15.90
CA GLU A 52 6.28 -6.58 16.54
C GLU A 52 7.42 -7.41 17.18
N LEU A 53 8.53 -7.54 16.46
CA LEU A 53 9.68 -8.35 16.89
C LEU A 53 10.56 -7.69 17.95
N THR A 54 10.59 -6.35 18.02
CA THR A 54 11.58 -5.63 18.83
C THR A 54 11.01 -4.65 19.85
N GLY A 55 9.77 -4.18 19.65
CA GLY A 55 9.17 -3.10 20.43
C GLY A 55 9.83 -1.73 20.28
N LYS A 56 10.80 -1.56 19.32
CA LYS A 56 11.54 -0.31 19.16
C LYS A 56 10.64 0.83 18.69
N GLN A 57 10.56 1.91 19.47
CA GLN A 57 9.72 3.07 19.18
C GLN A 57 10.04 3.76 17.83
N ILE A 58 11.27 3.66 17.35
CA ILE A 58 11.66 4.25 16.07
C ILE A 58 10.85 3.66 14.90
N TYR A 59 10.56 2.36 14.92
CA TYR A 59 9.71 1.74 13.90
C TYR A 59 8.27 2.24 14.00
N LEU A 60 7.70 2.32 15.21
CA LEU A 60 6.33 2.82 15.40
C LEU A 60 6.18 4.27 14.91
N ASN A 61 7.18 5.12 15.18
CA ASN A 61 7.17 6.50 14.70
C ASN A 61 7.20 6.56 13.16
N LYS A 62 8.02 5.70 12.53
CA LYS A 62 8.09 5.66 11.06
C LYS A 62 6.82 5.07 10.45
N ILE A 63 6.21 4.05 11.04
CA ILE A 63 4.90 3.52 10.63
C ILE A 63 3.86 4.64 10.59
N LYS A 64 3.78 5.44 11.66
CA LYS A 64 2.85 6.58 11.73
C LYS A 64 3.10 7.59 10.60
N GLU A 65 4.36 7.98 10.40
CA GLU A 65 4.75 8.91 9.32
C GLU A 65 4.32 8.41 7.94
N LEU A 66 4.64 7.15 7.62
CA LEU A 66 4.30 6.55 6.33
C LEU A 66 2.78 6.39 6.17
N ALA A 67 2.06 6.00 7.22
CA ALA A 67 0.61 5.87 7.20
C ALA A 67 -0.09 7.22 7.01
N GLU A 68 0.38 8.30 7.66
CA GLU A 68 -0.16 9.64 7.44
C GLU A 68 0.03 10.10 5.99
N TYR A 69 1.18 9.81 5.38
CA TYR A 69 1.37 10.08 3.96
C TYR A 69 0.37 9.30 3.10
N LEU A 70 0.20 7.98 3.34
CA LEU A 70 -0.70 7.16 2.53
C LEU A 70 -2.16 7.62 2.57
N ILE A 71 -2.59 8.27 3.66
CA ILE A 71 -3.96 8.81 3.76
C ILE A 71 -4.08 10.28 3.36
N SER A 72 -2.97 10.93 2.97
CA SER A 72 -2.94 12.34 2.58
C SER A 72 -3.41 12.58 1.15
N ASP A 73 -3.68 13.84 0.82
CA ASP A 73 -4.01 14.28 -0.54
C ASP A 73 -2.86 14.06 -1.52
N ASP A 74 -1.60 14.05 -1.06
CA ASP A 74 -0.45 13.75 -1.91
C ASP A 74 -0.49 12.31 -2.44
N ALA A 75 -0.95 11.38 -1.63
CA ALA A 75 -1.14 9.99 -2.04
C ALA A 75 -2.45 9.76 -2.80
N ARG A 76 -3.44 10.62 -2.57
CA ARG A 76 -4.81 10.52 -3.10
C ARG A 76 -5.33 11.86 -3.63
N PRO A 77 -4.73 12.43 -4.67
CA PRO A 77 -4.98 13.83 -5.09
C PRO A 77 -6.43 14.13 -5.49
N TYR A 78 -7.25 13.11 -5.75
CA TYR A 78 -8.67 13.25 -6.10
C TYR A 78 -9.61 12.56 -5.09
N GLY A 79 -9.07 11.97 -4.03
CA GLY A 79 -9.87 11.33 -2.98
C GLY A 79 -10.45 9.95 -3.30
N TYR A 80 -10.29 9.42 -4.53
CA TYR A 80 -10.89 8.14 -4.93
C TYR A 80 -9.94 6.94 -4.74
N SER A 81 -8.79 6.97 -5.38
CA SER A 81 -7.83 5.88 -5.33
C SER A 81 -6.41 6.41 -5.09
N PHE A 82 -5.43 5.53 -4.95
CA PHE A 82 -4.05 5.89 -4.64
C PHE A 82 -3.22 6.12 -5.90
N HIS A 83 -2.43 7.19 -5.92
CA HIS A 83 -1.55 7.55 -7.01
C HIS A 83 -0.23 6.78 -6.91
N HIS A 84 -0.13 5.62 -7.56
CA HIS A 84 1.05 4.76 -7.51
C HIS A 84 2.13 5.09 -8.53
N ARG A 85 1.74 5.58 -9.70
CA ARG A 85 2.70 5.83 -10.81
C ARG A 85 2.23 6.94 -11.74
N SER A 86 3.19 7.54 -12.45
CA SER A 86 2.97 8.62 -13.40
C SER A 86 3.53 8.24 -14.77
N LYS A 87 2.97 7.21 -15.40
CA LYS A 87 3.37 6.75 -16.74
C LYS A 87 2.29 7.01 -17.76
N ASP A 88 2.66 7.65 -18.86
CA ASP A 88 1.76 7.87 -19.99
C ASP A 88 1.15 6.55 -20.49
N ARG A 89 -0.14 6.59 -20.82
CA ARG A 89 -0.92 5.46 -21.35
C ARG A 89 -1.07 4.25 -20.41
N LYS A 90 -0.73 4.40 -19.12
CA LYS A 90 -1.02 3.42 -18.08
C LYS A 90 -1.94 4.04 -17.02
N ASP A 91 -2.73 3.20 -16.35
CA ASP A 91 -3.47 3.64 -15.19
C ASP A 91 -2.51 4.13 -14.09
N ARG A 92 -2.89 5.19 -13.38
CA ARG A 92 -2.09 5.77 -12.31
C ARG A 92 -2.26 5.05 -10.98
N CYS A 93 -3.33 4.29 -10.82
CA CYS A 93 -3.61 3.46 -9.63
C CYS A 93 -2.74 2.19 -9.56
N ASN A 94 -2.03 1.83 -10.62
CA ASN A 94 -1.29 0.56 -10.78
C ASN A 94 -2.19 -0.68 -10.62
N GLY A 95 -3.41 -0.60 -11.17
CA GLY A 95 -4.39 -1.69 -11.12
C GLY A 95 -4.83 -2.08 -9.71
N LEU A 96 -5.44 -3.24 -9.57
CA LEU A 96 -5.86 -3.77 -8.27
C LEU A 96 -4.68 -4.17 -7.38
N ILE A 97 -3.55 -4.53 -7.97
CA ILE A 97 -2.37 -4.95 -7.22
C ILE A 97 -1.74 -3.78 -6.42
N GLY A 98 -1.73 -2.57 -6.99
CA GLY A 98 -1.26 -1.38 -6.26
C GLY A 98 -2.13 -1.11 -5.04
N LEU A 99 -3.44 -1.22 -5.19
CA LEU A 99 -4.40 -1.05 -4.10
C LEU A 99 -4.24 -2.11 -3.01
N ALA A 100 -4.06 -3.38 -3.41
CA ALA A 100 -3.85 -4.48 -2.47
C ALA A 100 -2.67 -4.20 -1.53
N TRP A 101 -1.53 -3.75 -2.06
CA TRP A 101 -0.37 -3.38 -1.23
C TRP A 101 -0.65 -2.23 -0.27
N THR A 102 -1.44 -1.24 -0.70
CA THR A 102 -1.79 -0.11 0.15
C THR A 102 -2.80 -0.52 1.24
N PHE A 103 -3.76 -1.38 0.92
CA PHE A 103 -4.71 -1.92 1.90
C PHE A 103 -4.00 -2.73 2.98
N GLU A 104 -3.08 -3.62 2.60
CA GLU A 104 -2.25 -4.37 3.53
C GLU A 104 -1.48 -3.43 4.47
N ALA A 105 -0.86 -2.39 3.92
CA ALA A 105 -0.11 -1.41 4.69
C ALA A 105 -1.01 -0.67 5.69
N LEU A 106 -2.16 -0.17 5.26
CA LEU A 106 -3.09 0.57 6.12
C LEU A 106 -3.72 -0.32 7.20
N ALA A 107 -4.00 -1.60 6.89
CA ALA A 107 -4.44 -2.57 7.89
C ALA A 107 -3.37 -2.79 8.97
N HIS A 108 -2.12 -3.00 8.58
CA HIS A 108 -0.99 -3.11 9.52
C HIS A 108 -0.80 -1.82 10.34
N ALA A 109 -0.92 -0.64 9.72
CA ALA A 109 -0.83 0.63 10.45
C ALA A 109 -1.93 0.74 11.51
N SER A 110 -3.17 0.39 11.15
CA SER A 110 -4.29 0.41 12.10
C SER A 110 -4.05 -0.53 13.27
N LEU A 111 -3.63 -1.76 13.00
CA LEU A 111 -3.36 -2.78 14.02
C LEU A 111 -2.25 -2.34 14.99
N VAL A 112 -1.12 -1.87 14.46
CA VAL A 112 0.06 -1.54 15.25
C VAL A 112 -0.11 -0.24 16.05
N THR A 113 -0.83 0.73 15.49
CA THR A 113 -1.02 2.05 16.14
C THR A 113 -2.27 2.14 16.98
N GLY A 114 -3.22 1.20 16.83
CA GLY A 114 -4.54 1.26 17.43
C GLY A 114 -5.45 2.35 16.81
N ASN A 115 -5.08 2.94 15.67
CA ASN A 115 -5.82 4.02 15.05
C ASN A 115 -6.69 3.51 13.89
N PRO A 116 -8.02 3.47 14.04
CA PRO A 116 -8.92 2.90 13.05
C PRO A 116 -9.07 3.75 11.77
N LYS A 117 -8.57 5.00 11.74
CA LYS A 117 -8.72 5.88 10.58
C LYS A 117 -8.08 5.29 9.32
N TYR A 118 -6.99 4.52 9.48
CA TYR A 118 -6.27 3.93 8.36
C TYR A 118 -7.09 2.83 7.68
N VAL A 119 -7.63 1.90 8.47
CA VAL A 119 -8.45 0.82 7.92
C VAL A 119 -9.78 1.35 7.37
N LYS A 120 -10.40 2.34 8.03
CA LYS A 120 -11.63 2.95 7.53
C LYS A 120 -11.45 3.59 6.15
N LEU A 121 -10.35 4.31 5.93
CA LEU A 121 -10.07 4.87 4.62
C LEU A 121 -9.86 3.78 3.56
N ALA A 122 -9.14 2.71 3.90
CA ALA A 122 -8.96 1.59 2.99
C ALA A 122 -10.29 0.91 2.61
N GLU A 123 -11.20 0.75 3.58
CA GLU A 123 -12.57 0.27 3.34
C GLU A 123 -13.35 1.20 2.40
N GLU A 124 -13.30 2.51 2.64
CA GLU A 124 -13.94 3.51 1.79
C GLU A 124 -13.46 3.44 0.34
N VAL A 125 -12.16 3.22 0.14
CA VAL A 125 -11.60 3.02 -1.21
C VAL A 125 -12.02 1.68 -1.80
N PHE A 126 -12.00 0.60 -1.00
CA PHE A 126 -12.39 -0.73 -1.47
C PHE A 126 -13.82 -0.77 -2.00
N ILE A 127 -14.78 -0.23 -1.26
CA ILE A 127 -16.22 -0.28 -1.63
C ILE A 127 -16.56 0.52 -2.89
N GLN A 128 -15.67 1.43 -3.33
CA GLN A 128 -15.86 2.16 -4.59
C GLN A 128 -15.56 1.29 -5.83
N HIS A 129 -14.87 0.16 -5.67
CA HIS A 129 -14.55 -0.73 -6.78
C HIS A 129 -15.75 -1.61 -7.10
N GLN A 130 -16.23 -1.50 -8.33
CA GLN A 130 -17.38 -2.28 -8.80
C GLN A 130 -17.00 -3.76 -8.93
N PHE A 131 -17.76 -4.61 -8.26
CA PHE A 131 -17.70 -6.06 -8.43
C PHE A 131 -18.67 -6.49 -9.52
N ASN A 132 -18.20 -7.26 -10.48
CA ASN A 132 -19.03 -7.85 -11.52
C ASN A 132 -19.41 -9.29 -11.13
N PRO A 133 -20.67 -9.56 -10.73
CA PRO A 133 -21.08 -10.89 -10.27
C PRO A 133 -21.11 -11.94 -11.39
N GLU A 134 -21.20 -11.54 -12.66
CA GLU A 134 -21.23 -12.48 -13.79
C GLU A 134 -19.90 -13.19 -13.99
N CYS A 135 -18.80 -12.48 -13.77
CA CYS A 135 -17.46 -13.06 -13.90
C CYS A 135 -16.71 -13.21 -12.56
N GLY A 136 -17.25 -12.70 -11.45
CA GLY A 136 -16.65 -12.80 -10.13
C GLY A 136 -15.40 -11.92 -9.94
N LEU A 137 -15.27 -10.82 -10.66
CA LEU A 137 -14.08 -9.97 -10.70
C LEU A 137 -14.41 -8.50 -10.43
N TRP A 138 -13.43 -7.75 -9.91
CA TRP A 138 -13.54 -6.29 -9.72
C TRP A 138 -13.01 -5.51 -10.92
N ASN A 139 -13.67 -4.37 -11.17
CA ASN A 139 -13.16 -3.34 -12.05
C ASN A 139 -12.05 -2.55 -11.34
N ARG A 140 -11.10 -2.02 -12.13
CA ARG A 140 -10.13 -1.05 -11.64
C ARG A 140 -10.79 0.33 -11.51
N LEU A 141 -10.33 1.14 -10.58
CA LEU A 141 -10.75 2.52 -10.38
C LEU A 141 -9.54 3.43 -10.53
N GLU A 142 -9.59 4.38 -11.45
CA GLU A 142 -8.53 5.37 -11.63
C GLU A 142 -8.52 6.39 -10.50
N ILE A 143 -7.44 7.12 -10.30
CA ILE A 143 -7.26 8.03 -9.17
C ILE A 143 -8.30 9.15 -9.12
N GLU A 144 -8.84 9.57 -10.27
CA GLU A 144 -9.94 10.56 -10.37
C GLU A 144 -11.35 9.95 -10.33
N GLY A 145 -11.48 8.66 -10.04
CA GLY A 145 -12.77 8.01 -9.85
C GLY A 145 -13.40 7.41 -11.11
N SER A 146 -12.75 7.49 -12.27
CA SER A 146 -13.25 6.82 -13.47
C SER A 146 -13.08 5.30 -13.38
N THR A 147 -14.14 4.56 -13.68
CA THR A 147 -14.09 3.10 -13.73
C THR A 147 -13.34 2.64 -14.98
N LEU A 148 -12.31 1.85 -14.77
CA LEU A 148 -11.53 1.20 -15.81
C LEU A 148 -12.06 -0.21 -16.07
N SER A 149 -11.54 -0.87 -17.12
CA SER A 149 -11.87 -2.27 -17.41
C SER A 149 -11.47 -3.21 -16.28
N ILE A 150 -12.11 -4.39 -16.26
CA ILE A 150 -11.75 -5.48 -15.36
C ILE A 150 -10.24 -5.79 -15.47
N ASP A 151 -9.61 -6.00 -14.33
CA ASP A 151 -8.24 -6.53 -14.29
C ASP A 151 -8.29 -8.05 -14.50
N ASN A 152 -7.93 -8.51 -15.68
CA ASN A 152 -7.96 -9.93 -16.04
C ASN A 152 -6.79 -10.74 -15.44
N THR A 153 -5.91 -10.10 -14.65
CA THR A 153 -4.79 -10.78 -14.04
C THR A 153 -5.24 -11.47 -12.76
N PHE A 154 -5.32 -12.80 -12.78
CA PHE A 154 -5.89 -13.58 -11.68
C PHE A 154 -5.26 -13.29 -10.31
N ASN A 155 -3.93 -13.22 -10.22
CA ASN A 155 -3.26 -12.92 -8.95
C ASN A 155 -3.52 -11.50 -8.44
N HIS A 156 -3.81 -10.52 -9.30
CA HIS A 156 -4.20 -9.18 -8.88
C HIS A 156 -5.57 -9.19 -8.19
N GLN A 157 -6.53 -9.89 -8.79
CA GLN A 157 -7.87 -10.06 -8.23
C GLN A 157 -7.82 -10.79 -6.88
N LEU A 158 -7.07 -11.90 -6.83
CA LEU A 158 -6.92 -12.69 -5.61
C LEU A 158 -6.25 -11.89 -4.49
N TRP A 159 -5.20 -11.14 -4.81
CA TRP A 159 -4.49 -10.32 -3.81
C TRP A 159 -5.35 -9.17 -3.32
N PHE A 160 -6.09 -8.52 -4.23
CA PHE A 160 -7.04 -7.47 -3.87
C PHE A 160 -8.10 -7.97 -2.88
N ALA A 161 -8.72 -9.12 -3.15
CA ALA A 161 -9.66 -9.75 -2.24
C ALA A 161 -9.02 -10.15 -0.90
N ALA A 162 -7.82 -10.74 -0.94
CA ALA A 162 -7.10 -11.18 0.26
C ALA A 162 -6.74 -9.97 1.16
N CYS A 163 -6.19 -8.90 0.60
CA CYS A 163 -5.85 -7.71 1.39
C CYS A 163 -7.10 -6.97 1.89
N ALA A 164 -8.20 -6.96 1.11
CA ALA A 164 -9.47 -6.43 1.58
C ALA A 164 -10.02 -7.18 2.80
N SER A 165 -9.76 -8.48 2.91
CA SER A 165 -10.18 -9.25 4.09
C SER A 165 -9.50 -8.81 5.39
N LEU A 166 -8.33 -8.17 5.31
CA LEU A 166 -7.64 -7.61 6.47
C LEU A 166 -8.33 -6.36 7.02
N LEU A 167 -9.21 -5.71 6.23
CA LEU A 167 -9.88 -4.48 6.63
C LEU A 167 -11.01 -4.75 7.63
N ASN A 168 -11.59 -5.94 7.62
CA ASN A 168 -12.69 -6.35 8.51
C ASN A 168 -12.20 -6.91 9.85
N THR A 169 -10.96 -6.69 10.25
CA THR A 169 -10.45 -7.13 11.56
C THR A 169 -11.04 -6.24 12.65
N PRO A 170 -11.74 -6.81 13.66
CA PRO A 170 -12.37 -6.04 14.74
C PRO A 170 -11.35 -5.34 15.62
#